data_53a1f2930a96b0dc05eb32aaa40d50df
#
_entry.id   53a1f2930a96b0dc05eb32aaa40d50df
#
_cell.length_a   1.000
_cell.length_b   1.000
_cell.length_c   1.000
_cell.angle_alpha   90.00
_cell.angle_beta   90.00
_cell.angle_gamma   90.00
#
_symmetry.space_group_name_H-M   'P 1'
#
loop_
_entity.id
_entity.type
_entity.pdbx_description
1 polymer ?
#
loop_
_entity_poly.entity_id
_entity_poly.type
_entity_poly.pdbx_seq_one_letter_code
_entity_poly.pdbx_strand_id
1 'polypeptide(L)'
;MGKMLSRRQMQHLCICLALGLLLCSLWQAAAWGRTQLHTGDAVCADTLRLHIRAASDAVADQSAKLRVRDAVLICLDAACPAGNQTDARSWAARNLFTLQLAARHALARCGVNAPVQVQLVNMYFPARQYTGGCLPAGRYDAVRITIGSGSGQ
;
A
#
# COMPACT_ATOMS: atom_id res chain seq x y z
N MET A 1 29.13 54.81 -20.14
CA MET A 1 30.24 54.01 -20.71
C MET A 1 30.28 52.67 -19.99
N GLY A 2 29.69 51.62 -20.57
CA GLY A 2 29.72 50.26 -20.02
C GLY A 2 31.08 49.61 -20.36
N LYS A 3 31.83 49.22 -19.33
CA LYS A 3 33.07 48.45 -19.49
C LYS A 3 32.70 47.05 -20.04
N MET A 4 33.10 46.77 -21.26
CA MET A 4 32.99 45.39 -21.82
C MET A 4 33.86 44.43 -20.98
N LEU A 5 33.25 43.39 -20.45
CA LEU A 5 33.96 42.35 -19.69
C LEU A 5 35.01 41.65 -20.63
N SER A 6 36.20 41.39 -20.06
CA SER A 6 37.21 40.60 -20.79
C SER A 6 36.74 39.18 -21.04
N ARG A 7 37.26 38.54 -22.10
CA ARG A 7 36.91 37.11 -22.42
C ARG A 7 37.07 36.20 -21.23
N ARG A 8 38.11 36.36 -20.43
CA ARG A 8 38.33 35.56 -19.21
C ARG A 8 37.24 35.78 -18.14
N GLN A 9 36.85 37.03 -17.92
CA GLN A 9 35.77 37.32 -16.97
C GLN A 9 34.42 36.74 -17.40
N MET A 10 34.17 36.77 -18.72
CA MET A 10 32.95 36.14 -19.28
C MET A 10 32.95 34.60 -19.14
N GLN A 11 34.10 33.96 -19.35
CA GLN A 11 34.25 32.53 -19.11
C GLN A 11 34.03 32.13 -17.64
N HIS A 12 34.62 32.86 -16.70
CA HIS A 12 34.40 32.61 -15.29
C HIS A 12 32.93 32.81 -14.89
N LEU A 13 32.29 33.84 -15.41
CA LEU A 13 30.87 34.07 -15.18
C LEU A 13 29.99 32.92 -15.71
N CYS A 14 30.25 32.43 -16.92
CA CYS A 14 29.53 31.30 -17.49
C CYS A 14 29.75 30.01 -16.69
N ILE A 15 30.95 29.76 -16.20
CA ILE A 15 31.27 28.59 -15.38
C ILE A 15 30.53 28.67 -14.03
N CYS A 16 30.54 29.84 -13.37
CA CYS A 16 29.81 30.03 -12.12
C CYS A 16 28.30 29.87 -12.29
N LEU A 17 27.73 30.40 -13.38
CA LEU A 17 26.31 30.22 -13.68
C LEU A 17 25.96 28.74 -13.96
N ALA A 18 26.79 28.04 -14.73
CA ALA A 18 26.60 26.63 -15.01
C ALA A 18 26.67 25.75 -13.74
N LEU A 19 27.65 26.01 -12.87
CA LEU A 19 27.78 25.35 -11.57
C LEU A 19 26.59 25.65 -10.66
N GLY A 20 26.13 26.88 -10.61
CA GLY A 20 24.95 27.30 -9.83
C GLY A 20 23.69 26.57 -10.30
N LEU A 21 23.45 26.49 -11.60
CA LEU A 21 22.31 25.75 -12.17
C LEU A 21 22.40 24.24 -11.87
N LEU A 22 23.60 23.66 -11.95
CA LEU A 22 23.83 22.25 -11.61
C LEU A 22 23.54 21.96 -10.13
N LEU A 23 24.01 22.79 -9.22
CA LEU A 23 23.74 22.66 -7.79
C LEU A 23 22.25 22.84 -7.47
N CYS A 24 21.57 23.81 -8.10
CA CYS A 24 20.13 24.00 -7.97
C CYS A 24 19.34 22.80 -8.44
N SER A 25 19.71 22.21 -9.59
CA SER A 25 19.00 21.04 -10.13
C SER A 25 19.19 19.80 -9.24
N LEU A 26 20.39 19.58 -8.72
CA LEU A 26 20.67 18.50 -7.78
C LEU A 26 19.91 18.68 -6.46
N TRP A 27 19.84 19.93 -5.94
CA TRP A 27 19.06 20.23 -4.75
C TRP A 27 17.56 19.99 -4.95
N GLN A 28 17.01 20.41 -6.08
CA GLN A 28 15.60 20.18 -6.40
C GLN A 28 15.30 18.68 -6.56
N ALA A 29 16.16 17.92 -7.23
CA ALA A 29 15.99 16.47 -7.36
C ALA A 29 16.04 15.78 -5.98
N ALA A 30 16.95 16.16 -5.12
CA ALA A 30 17.05 15.62 -3.76
C ALA A 30 15.85 16.02 -2.87
N ALA A 31 15.34 17.24 -3.01
CA ALA A 31 14.15 17.69 -2.30
C ALA A 31 12.91 16.94 -2.76
N TRP A 32 12.74 16.76 -4.08
CA TRP A 32 11.62 16.01 -4.66
C TRP A 32 11.63 14.55 -4.23
N GLY A 33 12.80 13.89 -4.24
CA GLY A 33 12.96 12.52 -3.76
C GLY A 33 12.56 12.36 -2.29
N ARG A 34 12.94 13.30 -1.42
CA ARG A 34 12.54 13.30 -0.01
C ARG A 34 11.02 13.44 0.17
N THR A 35 10.39 14.33 -0.59
CA THR A 35 8.94 14.53 -0.53
C THR A 35 8.19 13.25 -0.93
N GLN A 36 8.65 12.55 -1.95
CA GLN A 36 8.04 11.28 -2.38
C GLN A 36 8.16 10.18 -1.31
N LEU A 37 9.30 10.07 -0.65
CA LEU A 37 9.51 9.11 0.45
C LEU A 37 8.56 9.41 1.63
N HIS A 38 8.48 10.67 2.09
CA HIS A 38 7.58 11.04 3.18
C HIS A 38 6.09 10.84 2.83
N THR A 39 5.69 11.12 1.59
CA THR A 39 4.32 10.86 1.14
C THR A 39 4.02 9.37 1.11
N GLY A 40 4.98 8.55 0.68
CA GLY A 40 4.86 7.11 0.67
C GLY A 40 4.67 6.52 2.07
N ASP A 41 5.50 6.95 3.03
CA ASP A 41 5.42 6.51 4.43
C ASP A 41 4.09 6.92 5.08
N ALA A 42 3.62 8.14 4.81
CA ALA A 42 2.33 8.63 5.31
C ALA A 42 1.15 7.79 4.77
N VAL A 43 1.16 7.44 3.48
CA VAL A 43 0.13 6.58 2.88
C VAL A 43 0.18 5.17 3.47
N CYS A 44 1.38 4.62 3.71
CA CYS A 44 1.52 3.32 4.38
C CYS A 44 0.96 3.35 5.80
N ALA A 45 1.20 4.44 6.54
CA ALA A 45 0.74 4.60 7.92
C ALA A 45 -0.78 4.85 8.02
N ASP A 46 -1.41 5.37 6.96
CA ASP A 46 -2.85 5.69 6.95
C ASP A 46 -3.71 4.64 6.22
N THR A 47 -3.12 3.50 5.83
CA THR A 47 -3.83 2.47 5.07
C THR A 47 -3.85 1.14 5.80
N LEU A 48 -5.05 0.60 6.06
CA LEU A 48 -5.25 -0.78 6.48
C LEU A 48 -5.55 -1.65 5.25
N ARG A 49 -4.73 -2.67 5.00
CA ARG A 49 -4.89 -3.54 3.82
C ARG A 49 -5.63 -4.82 4.17
N LEU A 50 -6.37 -5.35 3.19
CA LEU A 50 -6.94 -6.70 3.25
C LEU A 50 -6.06 -7.64 2.40
N HIS A 51 -5.51 -8.69 3.01
CA HIS A 51 -4.67 -9.69 2.36
C HIS A 51 -5.25 -11.08 2.52
N ILE A 52 -5.75 -11.68 1.43
CA ILE A 52 -6.37 -12.99 1.44
C ILE A 52 -5.48 -13.96 0.66
N ARG A 53 -5.11 -15.07 1.29
CA ARG A 53 -4.37 -16.17 0.68
C ARG A 53 -5.30 -17.34 0.45
N ALA A 54 -5.36 -17.80 -0.79
CA ALA A 54 -6.12 -19.01 -1.17
C ALA A 54 -5.44 -20.28 -0.65
N ALA A 55 -6.17 -21.39 -0.61
CA ALA A 55 -5.61 -22.68 -0.23
C ALA A 55 -4.56 -23.17 -1.24
N SER A 56 -4.78 -22.92 -2.53
CA SER A 56 -3.84 -23.20 -3.63
C SER A 56 -4.07 -22.24 -4.80
N ASP A 57 -3.28 -22.38 -5.86
CA ASP A 57 -3.46 -21.62 -7.12
C ASP A 57 -4.49 -22.27 -8.08
N ALA A 58 -5.18 -23.33 -7.65
CA ALA A 58 -6.28 -23.92 -8.42
C ALA A 58 -7.42 -22.91 -8.64
N VAL A 59 -8.05 -22.97 -9.80
CA VAL A 59 -9.13 -22.04 -10.20
C VAL A 59 -10.27 -22.01 -9.17
N ALA A 60 -10.64 -23.19 -8.62
CA ALA A 60 -11.67 -23.29 -7.59
C ALA A 60 -11.30 -22.52 -6.31
N ASP A 61 -10.05 -22.65 -5.84
CA ASP A 61 -9.56 -21.98 -4.63
C ASP A 61 -9.43 -20.48 -4.84
N GLN A 62 -9.01 -20.04 -6.02
CA GLN A 62 -8.98 -18.62 -6.37
C GLN A 62 -10.40 -18.03 -6.48
N SER A 63 -11.37 -18.79 -6.99
CA SER A 63 -12.78 -18.38 -7.00
C SER A 63 -13.34 -18.27 -5.58
N ALA A 64 -13.05 -19.23 -4.70
CA ALA A 64 -13.44 -19.21 -3.30
C ALA A 64 -12.83 -18.00 -2.56
N LYS A 65 -11.56 -17.68 -2.81
CA LYS A 65 -10.89 -16.46 -2.29
C LYS A 65 -11.65 -15.19 -2.65
N LEU A 66 -12.14 -15.06 -3.88
CA LEU A 66 -12.92 -13.88 -4.30
C LEU A 66 -14.25 -13.80 -3.54
N ARG A 67 -14.94 -14.92 -3.30
CA ARG A 67 -16.17 -14.95 -2.48
C ARG A 67 -15.92 -14.55 -1.03
N VAL A 68 -14.81 -15.01 -0.46
CA VAL A 68 -14.37 -14.61 0.88
C VAL A 68 -14.08 -13.13 0.93
N ARG A 69 -13.37 -12.58 -0.07
CA ARG A 69 -13.12 -11.15 -0.17
C ARG A 69 -14.42 -10.34 -0.13
N ASP A 70 -15.38 -10.69 -0.98
CA ASP A 70 -16.63 -9.97 -1.10
C ASP A 70 -17.44 -10.01 0.21
N ALA A 71 -17.50 -11.15 0.88
CA ALA A 71 -18.18 -11.29 2.17
C ALA A 71 -17.52 -10.47 3.27
N VAL A 72 -16.18 -10.43 3.31
CA VAL A 72 -15.44 -9.65 4.29
C VAL A 72 -15.57 -8.15 4.04
N LEU A 73 -15.54 -7.72 2.77
CA LEU A 73 -15.76 -6.31 2.41
C LEU A 73 -17.16 -5.84 2.82
N ILE A 74 -18.20 -6.65 2.64
CA ILE A 74 -19.56 -6.32 3.11
C ILE A 74 -19.57 -6.12 4.63
N CYS A 75 -18.87 -6.97 5.40
CA CYS A 75 -18.75 -6.79 6.85
C CYS A 75 -17.99 -5.52 7.25
N LEU A 76 -16.93 -5.18 6.51
CA LEU A 76 -16.14 -3.98 6.73
C LEU A 76 -16.98 -2.73 6.41
N ASP A 77 -17.66 -2.69 5.28
CA ASP A 77 -18.48 -1.55 4.86
C ASP A 77 -19.66 -1.30 5.82
N ALA A 78 -20.24 -2.37 6.38
CA ALA A 78 -21.38 -2.27 7.27
C ALA A 78 -21.03 -1.81 8.71
N ALA A 79 -19.83 -2.08 9.20
CA ALA A 79 -19.53 -1.98 10.62
C ALA A 79 -18.17 -1.32 10.94
N CYS A 80 -17.26 -1.19 9.99
CA CYS A 80 -15.99 -0.53 10.24
C CYS A 80 -16.15 1.00 10.19
N PRO A 81 -15.68 1.73 11.22
CA PRO A 81 -15.77 3.19 11.18
C PRO A 81 -14.93 3.77 10.05
N ALA A 82 -15.57 4.57 9.20
CA ALA A 82 -14.91 5.32 8.13
C ALA A 82 -14.26 6.59 8.74
N GLY A 83 -13.05 6.50 9.22
CA GLY A 83 -12.38 7.64 9.84
C GLY A 83 -10.91 7.67 9.47
N ASN A 84 -10.15 6.89 10.19
CA ASN A 84 -8.70 6.79 10.00
C ASN A 84 -8.24 5.33 10.15
N GLN A 85 -7.00 5.07 9.76
CA GLN A 85 -6.39 3.74 9.84
C GLN A 85 -6.38 3.18 11.27
N THR A 86 -6.14 4.03 12.28
CA THR A 86 -6.07 3.62 13.69
C THR A 86 -7.41 3.08 14.18
N ASP A 87 -8.52 3.73 13.83
CA ASP A 87 -9.87 3.28 14.19
C ASP A 87 -10.24 1.99 13.46
N ALA A 88 -9.95 1.92 12.16
CA ALA A 88 -10.15 0.72 11.35
C ALA A 88 -9.33 -0.47 11.88
N ARG A 89 -8.07 -0.24 12.24
CA ARG A 89 -7.19 -1.25 12.83
C ARG A 89 -7.71 -1.73 14.20
N SER A 90 -8.11 -0.79 15.05
CA SER A 90 -8.66 -1.08 16.38
C SER A 90 -9.97 -1.85 16.28
N TRP A 91 -10.84 -1.49 15.33
CA TRP A 91 -12.07 -2.21 15.05
C TRP A 91 -11.77 -3.62 14.54
N ALA A 92 -10.86 -3.78 13.57
CA ALA A 92 -10.46 -5.08 13.04
C ALA A 92 -9.91 -6.00 14.14
N ALA A 93 -9.06 -5.47 15.04
CA ALA A 93 -8.51 -6.23 16.16
C ALA A 93 -9.60 -6.80 17.07
N ARG A 94 -10.66 -6.03 17.32
CA ARG A 94 -11.80 -6.49 18.14
C ARG A 94 -12.75 -7.43 17.41
N ASN A 95 -12.75 -7.43 16.07
CA ASN A 95 -13.72 -8.14 15.25
C ASN A 95 -13.11 -9.28 14.41
N LEU A 96 -11.89 -9.75 14.73
CA LEU A 96 -11.23 -10.83 13.98
C LEU A 96 -12.11 -12.09 13.91
N PHE A 97 -12.81 -12.44 14.99
CA PHE A 97 -13.70 -13.59 15.01
C PHE A 97 -14.91 -13.40 14.09
N THR A 98 -15.50 -12.22 14.04
CA THR A 98 -16.61 -11.87 13.13
C THR A 98 -16.18 -12.00 11.66
N LEU A 99 -15.01 -11.46 11.34
CA LEU A 99 -14.42 -11.57 9.99
C LEU A 99 -14.13 -13.04 9.63
N GLN A 100 -13.64 -13.83 10.59
CA GLN A 100 -13.41 -15.26 10.38
C GLN A 100 -14.71 -16.02 10.13
N LEU A 101 -15.78 -15.70 10.87
CA LEU A 101 -17.09 -16.30 10.67
C LEU A 101 -17.68 -15.95 9.31
N ALA A 102 -17.59 -14.69 8.87
CA ALA A 102 -18.03 -14.27 7.55
C ALA A 102 -17.28 -15.01 6.44
N ALA A 103 -15.96 -15.15 6.58
CA ALA A 103 -15.12 -15.89 5.64
C ALA A 103 -15.51 -17.39 5.58
N ARG A 104 -15.72 -18.04 6.72
CA ARG A 104 -16.18 -19.43 6.80
C ARG A 104 -17.55 -19.64 6.15
N HIS A 105 -18.49 -18.73 6.41
CA HIS A 105 -19.82 -18.80 5.79
C HIS A 105 -19.73 -18.66 4.27
N ALA A 106 -18.87 -17.77 3.76
CA ALA A 106 -18.65 -17.63 2.32
C ALA A 106 -18.10 -18.90 1.69
N LEU A 107 -17.14 -19.59 2.34
CA LEU A 107 -16.59 -20.85 1.87
C LEU A 107 -17.63 -21.97 1.90
N ALA A 108 -18.40 -22.11 2.97
CA ALA A 108 -19.45 -23.11 3.10
C ALA A 108 -20.49 -22.98 1.98
N ARG A 109 -20.86 -21.76 1.60
CA ARG A 109 -21.76 -21.49 0.46
C ARG A 109 -21.17 -21.89 -0.89
N CYS A 110 -19.85 -22.01 -1.00
CA CYS A 110 -19.16 -22.51 -2.17
C CYS A 110 -18.90 -24.03 -2.11
N GLY A 111 -19.37 -24.72 -1.06
CA GLY A 111 -19.08 -26.13 -0.85
C GLY A 111 -17.62 -26.42 -0.45
N VAL A 112 -16.86 -25.39 -0.05
CA VAL A 112 -15.45 -25.53 0.33
C VAL A 112 -15.36 -25.66 1.86
N ASN A 113 -14.88 -26.80 2.32
CA ASN A 113 -14.64 -27.05 3.74
C ASN A 113 -13.14 -26.93 4.04
N ALA A 114 -12.65 -25.69 4.17
CA ALA A 114 -11.26 -25.41 4.51
C ALA A 114 -11.19 -24.58 5.79
N PRO A 115 -10.15 -24.78 6.63
CA PRO A 115 -9.93 -23.95 7.80
C PRO A 115 -9.63 -22.50 7.37
N VAL A 116 -10.14 -21.54 8.14
CA VAL A 116 -9.88 -20.12 7.91
C VAL A 116 -9.24 -19.54 9.15
N GLN A 117 -8.14 -18.81 8.96
CA GLN A 117 -7.47 -18.07 10.00
C GLN A 117 -7.45 -16.58 9.64
N VAL A 118 -7.82 -15.72 10.59
CA VAL A 118 -7.79 -14.26 10.42
C VAL A 118 -6.85 -13.68 11.45
N GLN A 119 -5.94 -12.84 11.00
CA GLN A 119 -4.91 -12.20 11.84
C GLN A 119 -4.69 -10.76 11.42
N LEU A 120 -4.40 -9.90 12.40
CA LEU A 120 -3.86 -8.57 12.15
C LEU A 120 -2.33 -8.66 12.14
N VAL A 121 -1.74 -8.25 11.04
CA VAL A 121 -0.28 -8.37 10.81
C VAL A 121 0.27 -7.06 10.26
N ASN A 122 1.57 -6.81 10.52
CA ASN A 122 2.31 -5.77 9.82
C ASN A 122 3.29 -6.44 8.87
N MET A 123 3.09 -6.25 7.55
CA MET A 123 3.90 -6.92 6.53
C MET A 123 4.22 -6.00 5.36
N TYR A 124 5.28 -6.36 4.61
CA TYR A 124 5.68 -5.63 3.42
C TYR A 124 4.81 -5.98 2.23
N PHE A 125 4.41 -4.95 1.47
CA PHE A 125 3.73 -5.09 0.19
C PHE A 125 4.49 -4.35 -0.90
N PRO A 126 4.61 -4.93 -2.10
CA PRO A 126 5.11 -4.21 -3.26
C PRO A 126 4.13 -3.10 -3.68
N ALA A 127 4.62 -2.14 -4.47
CA ALA A 127 3.77 -1.11 -5.05
C ALA A 127 2.66 -1.74 -5.90
N ARG A 128 1.44 -1.24 -5.78
CA ARG A 128 0.28 -1.71 -6.54
C ARG A 128 -0.54 -0.56 -7.08
N GLN A 129 -0.90 -0.67 -8.37
CA GLN A 129 -1.85 0.24 -9.01
C GLN A 129 -3.28 -0.25 -8.76
N TYR A 130 -4.15 0.68 -8.36
CA TYR A 130 -5.59 0.49 -8.21
C TYR A 130 -6.33 1.51 -9.06
N THR A 131 -7.63 1.34 -9.26
CA THR A 131 -8.47 2.28 -10.02
C THR A 131 -8.46 3.70 -9.43
N GLY A 132 -8.26 3.82 -8.13
CA GLY A 132 -8.23 5.11 -7.40
C GLY A 132 -6.83 5.69 -7.17
N GLY A 133 -5.75 5.04 -7.64
CA GLY A 133 -4.38 5.52 -7.42
C GLY A 133 -3.35 4.41 -7.23
N CYS A 134 -2.12 4.81 -6.96
CA CYS A 134 -1.02 3.90 -6.68
C CYS A 134 -0.73 3.84 -5.17
N LEU A 135 -0.73 2.64 -4.61
CA LEU A 135 -0.19 2.41 -3.27
C LEU A 135 1.31 2.12 -3.38
N PRO A 136 2.17 2.89 -2.71
CA PRO A 136 3.61 2.68 -2.76
C PRO A 136 4.01 1.35 -2.12
N ALA A 137 5.21 0.88 -2.45
CA ALA A 137 5.81 -0.24 -1.75
C ALA A 137 6.16 0.17 -0.32
N GLY A 138 5.88 -0.71 0.66
CA GLY A 138 6.16 -0.40 2.06
C GLY A 138 5.55 -1.40 3.02
N ARG A 139 5.71 -1.14 4.30
CA ARG A 139 5.09 -1.92 5.36
C ARG A 139 3.72 -1.34 5.71
N TYR A 140 2.72 -2.20 5.72
CA TYR A 140 1.34 -1.85 6.03
C TYR A 140 0.81 -2.74 7.14
N ASP A 141 -0.06 -2.19 7.96
CA ASP A 141 -0.96 -3.02 8.76
C ASP A 141 -1.99 -3.67 7.84
N ALA A 142 -2.24 -4.96 8.04
CA ALA A 142 -3.15 -5.72 7.20
C ALA A 142 -3.96 -6.74 8.00
N VAL A 143 -5.23 -6.88 7.62
CA VAL A 143 -6.05 -8.03 7.99
C VAL A 143 -5.69 -9.16 7.03
N ARG A 144 -4.96 -10.16 7.52
CA ARG A 144 -4.59 -11.34 6.75
C ARG A 144 -5.59 -12.47 6.99
N ILE A 145 -6.18 -12.97 5.92
CA ILE A 145 -7.08 -14.12 5.91
C ILE A 145 -6.38 -15.25 5.16
N THR A 146 -6.19 -16.38 5.82
CA THR A 146 -5.56 -17.57 5.24
C THR A 146 -6.60 -18.67 5.15
N ILE A 147 -6.78 -19.21 3.94
CA ILE A 147 -7.71 -20.31 3.66
C ILE A 147 -6.88 -21.57 3.47
N GLY A 148 -7.21 -22.65 4.20
CA GLY A 148 -6.48 -23.91 4.14
C GLY A 148 -5.01 -23.76 4.51
N SER A 149 -4.10 -24.28 3.68
CA SER A 149 -2.65 -24.14 3.84
C SER A 149 -2.15 -22.72 3.55
N GLY A 150 -2.94 -21.91 2.82
CA GLY A 150 -2.52 -20.59 2.38
C GLY A 150 -1.33 -20.61 1.42
N SER A 151 -1.16 -21.68 0.63
CA SER A 151 -0.06 -21.80 -0.34
C SER A 151 -0.33 -21.06 -1.64
N GLY A 152 -1.59 -20.74 -1.94
CA GLY A 152 -2.00 -19.96 -3.11
C GLY A 152 -1.73 -18.46 -2.95
N GLN A 153 -1.57 -17.75 -4.07
CA GLN A 153 -1.37 -16.31 -4.13
C GLN A 153 -2.69 -15.53 -4.11
#